data_996dc6b4d7cb37b8663954a89dcc25c6
#
_entry.id   996dc6b4d7cb37b8663954a89dcc25c6
#
_cell.length_a   1.000
_cell.length_b   1.000
_cell.length_c   1.000
_cell.angle_alpha   90.00
_cell.angle_beta   90.00
_cell.angle_gamma   90.00
#
_symmetry.space_group_name_H-M   'P 1'
#
loop_
_entity.id
_entity.type
_entity.pdbx_description
1 polymer ?
#
loop_
_entity_poly.entity_id
_entity_poly.type
_entity_poly.pdbx_seq_one_letter_code
_entity_poly.pdbx_strand_id
1 'polypeptide(L)'
;FERSAGIREIGAGVQISPNAGRLLHSLGLGAAYSEISVNPHRVVLRRWEDDSIIRATDLDESFISQHQVPLANVARNELVEIIGNAVAARTNVTLKFSTHVVAVEPGESSSVVLFSDGSSQTFDIVIGADGIHSVVRPCVGGIDKPRFSGSAAYRALVPRSAVEDLPVDVTNRMGPDR
;
A
#
# COMPACT_ATOMS: atom_id res chain seq x y z
N PHE A 1 7.08 -6.61 -14.09
CA PHE A 1 7.63 -7.91 -13.69
C PHE A 1 7.37 -8.18 -12.23
N GLU A 2 6.90 -9.37 -11.89
CA GLU A 2 6.63 -9.81 -10.53
C GLU A 2 7.23 -11.22 -10.34
N ARG A 3 8.01 -11.40 -9.27
CA ARG A 3 8.63 -12.70 -8.97
C ARG A 3 7.64 -13.77 -8.50
N SER A 4 6.53 -13.36 -7.89
CA SER A 4 5.47 -14.26 -7.47
C SER A 4 4.72 -14.83 -8.67
N ALA A 5 4.11 -16.01 -8.52
CA ALA A 5 3.33 -16.66 -9.58
C ALA A 5 1.98 -15.96 -9.88
N GLY A 6 1.63 -14.93 -9.14
CA GLY A 6 0.39 -14.17 -9.33
C GLY A 6 0.23 -13.10 -8.25
N ILE A 7 -0.78 -12.28 -8.43
CA ILE A 7 -1.18 -11.28 -7.44
C ILE A 7 -1.84 -12.03 -6.28
N ARG A 8 -1.06 -12.33 -5.24
CA ARG A 8 -1.54 -12.93 -4.01
C ARG A 8 -0.88 -12.24 -2.83
N GLU A 9 -1.68 -11.62 -1.99
CA GLU A 9 -1.20 -11.13 -0.71
C GLU A 9 -2.06 -11.69 0.42
N ILE A 10 -1.39 -12.17 1.46
CA ILE A 10 -2.03 -12.45 2.74
C ILE A 10 -2.19 -11.10 3.42
N GLY A 11 -3.43 -10.59 3.42
CA GLY A 11 -3.71 -9.19 3.65
C GLY A 11 -3.65 -8.77 5.11
N ALA A 12 -2.91 -7.71 5.37
CA ALA A 12 -3.21 -6.77 6.44
C ALA A 12 -4.08 -5.63 5.86
N GLY A 13 -4.87 -4.97 6.72
CA GLY A 13 -5.54 -3.74 6.32
C GLY A 13 -4.54 -2.65 5.97
N VAL A 14 -4.91 -1.78 5.05
CA VAL A 14 -4.18 -0.56 4.71
C VAL A 14 -5.11 0.64 4.80
N GLN A 15 -4.58 1.72 5.35
CA GLN A 15 -5.30 2.99 5.41
C GLN A 15 -4.98 3.80 4.16
N ILE A 16 -6.01 4.21 3.46
CA ILE A 16 -5.94 5.04 2.26
C ILE A 16 -6.36 6.46 2.65
N SER A 17 -5.39 7.35 2.62
CA SER A 17 -5.63 8.77 2.86
C SER A 17 -6.31 9.44 1.65
N PRO A 18 -6.98 10.59 1.84
CA PRO A 18 -7.73 11.26 0.77
C PRO A 18 -6.93 11.52 -0.50
N ASN A 19 -5.64 11.86 -0.39
CA ASN A 19 -4.78 12.07 -1.55
C ASN A 19 -4.64 10.82 -2.43
N ALA A 20 -4.46 9.63 -1.81
CA ALA A 20 -4.40 8.37 -2.53
C ALA A 20 -5.80 7.96 -3.05
N GLY A 21 -6.85 8.18 -2.26
CA GLY A 21 -8.24 7.95 -2.70
C GLY A 21 -8.59 8.74 -3.97
N ARG A 22 -8.23 10.03 -4.02
CA ARG A 22 -8.44 10.85 -5.24
C ARG A 22 -7.73 10.27 -6.47
N LEU A 23 -6.52 9.73 -6.31
CA LEU A 23 -5.80 9.07 -7.41
C LEU A 23 -6.54 7.83 -7.89
N LEU A 24 -7.07 7.00 -6.99
CA LEU A 24 -7.87 5.84 -7.36
C LEU A 24 -9.12 6.26 -8.15
N HIS A 25 -9.81 7.33 -7.74
CA HIS A 25 -10.93 7.90 -8.49
C HIS A 25 -10.50 8.39 -9.88
N SER A 26 -9.39 9.12 -9.99
CA SER A 26 -8.89 9.64 -11.28
C SER A 26 -8.44 8.53 -12.24
N LEU A 27 -8.05 7.38 -11.72
CA LEU A 27 -7.72 6.19 -12.50
C LEU A 27 -8.97 5.38 -12.94
N GLY A 28 -10.18 5.84 -12.60
CA GLY A 28 -11.43 5.16 -12.91
C GLY A 28 -11.76 4.00 -11.98
N LEU A 29 -11.07 3.86 -10.85
CA LEU A 29 -11.27 2.79 -9.87
C LEU A 29 -12.23 3.18 -8.74
N GLY A 30 -12.81 4.39 -8.77
CA GLY A 30 -13.57 4.97 -7.67
C GLY A 30 -14.73 4.09 -7.19
N ALA A 31 -15.52 3.50 -8.11
CA ALA A 31 -16.63 2.64 -7.75
C ALA A 31 -16.15 1.36 -7.03
N ALA A 32 -15.23 0.61 -7.64
CA ALA A 32 -14.69 -0.61 -7.06
C ALA A 32 -13.96 -0.33 -5.73
N TYR A 33 -13.24 0.79 -5.65
CA TYR A 33 -12.59 1.22 -4.41
C TYR A 33 -13.62 1.53 -3.30
N SER A 34 -14.73 2.18 -3.63
CA SER A 34 -15.78 2.49 -2.65
C SER A 34 -16.45 1.23 -2.08
N GLU A 35 -16.61 0.19 -2.89
CA GLU A 35 -17.21 -1.08 -2.46
C GLU A 35 -16.39 -1.81 -1.41
N ILE A 36 -15.04 -1.72 -1.47
CA ILE A 36 -14.14 -2.37 -0.51
C ILE A 36 -13.75 -1.46 0.67
N SER A 37 -14.21 -0.21 0.66
CA SER A 37 -13.81 0.79 1.64
C SER A 37 -14.65 0.75 2.91
N VAL A 38 -13.98 0.76 4.06
CA VAL A 38 -14.58 1.05 5.35
C VAL A 38 -14.13 2.45 5.79
N ASN A 39 -15.07 3.38 5.87
CA ASN A 39 -14.78 4.76 6.25
C ASN A 39 -14.93 4.92 7.76
N PRO A 40 -13.84 5.15 8.51
CA PRO A 40 -13.93 5.39 9.94
C PRO A 40 -14.58 6.75 10.21
N HIS A 41 -15.27 6.83 11.36
CA HIS A 41 -15.93 8.08 11.79
C HIS A 41 -14.93 9.05 12.41
N ARG A 42 -13.88 8.53 13.05
CA ARG A 42 -12.87 9.34 13.74
C ARG A 42 -11.50 8.69 13.72
N VAL A 43 -10.47 9.50 13.84
CA VAL A 43 -9.15 9.08 14.29
C VAL A 43 -8.97 9.50 15.73
N VAL A 44 -8.78 8.54 16.63
CA VAL A 44 -8.68 8.76 18.07
C VAL A 44 -7.30 8.34 18.56
N LEU A 45 -6.63 9.23 19.24
CA LEU A 45 -5.39 8.98 19.96
C LEU A 45 -5.71 8.87 21.45
N ARG A 46 -5.35 7.75 22.06
CA ARG A 46 -5.63 7.45 23.47
C ARG A 46 -4.34 7.18 24.24
N ARG A 47 -4.39 7.45 25.50
CA ARG A 47 -3.37 7.04 26.47
C ARG A 47 -3.57 5.55 26.77
N TRP A 48 -2.49 4.80 26.79
CA TRP A 48 -2.61 3.34 26.98
C TRP A 48 -2.91 2.95 28.45
N GLU A 49 -2.51 3.80 29.44
CA GLU A 49 -2.64 3.52 30.85
C GLU A 49 -4.10 3.51 31.33
N ASP A 50 -4.90 4.45 30.88
CA ASP A 50 -6.26 4.71 31.38
C ASP A 50 -7.30 4.85 30.25
N ASP A 51 -6.90 4.63 29.01
CA ASP A 51 -7.72 4.78 27.79
C ASP A 51 -8.30 6.20 27.60
N SER A 52 -7.79 7.21 28.32
CA SER A 52 -8.21 8.60 28.15
C SER A 52 -7.87 9.12 26.76
N ILE A 53 -8.76 9.95 26.20
CA ILE A 53 -8.56 10.54 24.87
C ILE A 53 -7.54 11.67 24.98
N ILE A 54 -6.42 11.56 24.25
CA ILE A 54 -5.43 12.62 24.06
C ILE A 54 -5.90 13.56 22.95
N ARG A 55 -6.41 12.99 21.86
CA ARG A 55 -6.91 13.73 20.69
C ARG A 55 -7.93 12.89 19.94
N ALA A 56 -8.97 13.54 19.44
CA ALA A 56 -9.89 12.99 18.47
C ALA A 56 -10.00 13.94 17.28
N THR A 57 -10.09 13.37 16.08
CA THR A 57 -10.33 14.11 14.83
C THR A 57 -11.52 13.45 14.16
N ASP A 58 -12.59 14.20 14.00
CA ASP A 58 -13.79 13.73 13.30
C ASP A 58 -13.54 13.71 11.80
N LEU A 59 -14.04 12.67 11.15
CA LEU A 59 -13.95 12.44 9.70
C LEU A 59 -15.34 12.62 9.08
N ASP A 60 -15.98 13.70 9.44
CA ASP A 60 -17.34 14.08 9.09
C ASP A 60 -17.45 14.69 7.66
N GLU A 61 -18.64 15.21 7.35
CA GLU A 61 -18.90 15.87 6.06
C GLU A 61 -17.99 17.08 5.81
N SER A 62 -17.58 17.80 6.87
CA SER A 62 -16.63 18.91 6.77
C SER A 62 -15.27 18.44 6.32
N PHE A 63 -14.78 17.33 6.91
CA PHE A 63 -13.55 16.68 6.47
C PHE A 63 -13.64 16.24 5.01
N ILE A 64 -14.74 15.57 4.61
CA ILE A 64 -14.94 15.09 3.24
C ILE A 64 -15.03 16.27 2.27
N SER A 65 -15.75 17.34 2.63
CA SER A 65 -15.83 18.54 1.81
C SER A 65 -14.46 19.17 1.55
N GLN A 66 -13.62 19.24 2.57
CA GLN A 66 -12.26 19.78 2.47
C GLN A 66 -11.34 18.90 1.62
N HIS A 67 -11.44 17.58 1.74
CA HIS A 67 -10.52 16.62 1.15
C HIS A 67 -11.05 15.92 -0.10
N GLN A 68 -12.32 16.13 -0.47
CA GLN A 68 -13.05 15.60 -1.63
C GLN A 68 -13.38 14.10 -1.58
N VAL A 69 -12.66 13.32 -0.79
CA VAL A 69 -12.89 11.89 -0.56
C VAL A 69 -12.64 11.57 0.91
N PRO A 70 -13.33 10.57 1.48
CA PRO A 70 -13.09 10.16 2.85
C PRO A 70 -11.73 9.49 3.02
N LEU A 71 -11.25 9.44 4.27
CA LEU A 71 -10.26 8.47 4.68
C LEU A 71 -10.91 7.10 4.71
N ALA A 72 -10.22 6.07 4.23
CA ALA A 72 -10.74 4.72 4.21
C ALA A 72 -9.72 3.69 4.71
N ASN A 73 -10.23 2.62 5.30
CA ASN A 73 -9.48 1.40 5.54
C ASN A 73 -9.96 0.34 4.54
N VAL A 74 -9.03 -0.37 3.92
CA VAL A 74 -9.34 -1.43 2.96
C VAL A 74 -8.50 -2.67 3.26
N ALA A 75 -8.99 -3.83 2.90
CA ALA A 75 -8.15 -5.03 2.87
C ALA A 75 -7.16 -4.91 1.71
N ARG A 76 -5.87 -5.12 1.99
CA ARG A 76 -4.82 -4.90 0.99
C ARG A 76 -4.94 -5.84 -0.21
N ASN A 77 -5.37 -7.08 0.00
CA ASN A 77 -5.64 -8.03 -1.07
C ASN A 77 -6.74 -7.54 -2.03
N GLU A 78 -7.83 -6.97 -1.51
CA GLU A 78 -8.92 -6.43 -2.33
C GLU A 78 -8.46 -5.21 -3.13
N LEU A 79 -7.69 -4.30 -2.51
CA LEU A 79 -7.10 -3.16 -3.22
C LEU A 79 -6.17 -3.61 -4.35
N VAL A 80 -5.31 -4.60 -4.10
CA VAL A 80 -4.40 -5.15 -5.11
C VAL A 80 -5.18 -5.85 -6.22
N GLU A 81 -6.29 -6.52 -5.91
CA GLU A 81 -7.16 -7.17 -6.89
C GLU A 81 -7.83 -6.16 -7.83
N ILE A 82 -8.46 -5.10 -7.31
CA ILE A 82 -9.10 -4.09 -8.17
C ILE A 82 -8.09 -3.38 -9.08
N ILE A 83 -6.88 -3.08 -8.58
CA ILE A 83 -5.81 -2.49 -9.39
C ILE A 83 -5.32 -3.50 -10.43
N GLY A 84 -5.11 -4.75 -10.04
CA GLY A 84 -4.65 -5.83 -10.92
C GLY A 84 -5.64 -6.08 -12.07
N ASN A 85 -6.93 -6.13 -11.78
CA ASN A 85 -7.99 -6.28 -12.78
C ASN A 85 -8.02 -5.11 -13.77
N ALA A 86 -7.86 -3.89 -13.27
CA ALA A 86 -7.80 -2.70 -14.12
C ALA A 86 -6.57 -2.70 -15.04
N VAL A 87 -5.42 -3.15 -14.54
CA VAL A 87 -4.19 -3.30 -15.33
C VAL A 87 -4.34 -4.40 -16.36
N ALA A 88 -4.90 -5.56 -15.99
CA ALA A 88 -5.11 -6.69 -16.91
C ALA A 88 -6.06 -6.35 -18.07
N ALA A 89 -6.99 -5.42 -17.85
CA ALA A 89 -7.90 -4.93 -18.89
C ALA A 89 -7.22 -4.00 -19.92
N ARG A 90 -5.97 -3.59 -19.70
CA ARG A 90 -5.24 -2.69 -20.61
C ARG A 90 -4.48 -3.48 -21.68
N THR A 91 -4.70 -3.15 -22.94
CA THR A 91 -4.04 -3.81 -24.08
C THR A 91 -2.56 -3.40 -24.27
N ASN A 92 -2.19 -2.26 -23.68
CA ASN A 92 -0.83 -1.70 -23.76
C ASN A 92 0.02 -2.04 -22.53
N VAL A 93 -0.43 -2.92 -21.63
CA VAL A 93 0.29 -3.35 -20.44
C VAL A 93 0.52 -4.86 -20.49
N THR A 94 1.73 -5.28 -20.21
CA THR A 94 2.09 -6.69 -20.09
C THR A 94 2.52 -6.99 -18.66
N LEU A 95 1.79 -7.86 -17.98
CA LEU A 95 2.17 -8.40 -16.67
C LEU A 95 2.95 -9.71 -16.88
N LYS A 96 4.17 -9.77 -16.33
CA LYS A 96 4.97 -10.99 -16.30
C LYS A 96 5.18 -11.43 -14.86
N PHE A 97 4.51 -12.52 -14.50
CA PHE A 97 4.65 -13.20 -13.20
C PHE A 97 5.77 -14.24 -13.25
N SER A 98 6.15 -14.78 -12.10
CA SER A 98 7.27 -15.72 -11.97
C SER A 98 8.56 -15.21 -12.63
N THR A 99 8.73 -13.88 -12.69
CA THR A 99 9.83 -13.23 -13.37
C THR A 99 10.63 -12.40 -12.35
N HIS A 100 11.79 -12.91 -12.01
CA HIS A 100 12.65 -12.31 -10.99
C HIS A 100 13.73 -11.45 -11.65
N VAL A 101 13.65 -10.14 -11.42
CA VAL A 101 14.69 -9.18 -11.80
C VAL A 101 15.83 -9.28 -10.78
N VAL A 102 17.05 -9.51 -11.26
CA VAL A 102 18.24 -9.67 -10.39
C VAL A 102 19.19 -8.48 -10.46
N ALA A 103 19.18 -7.73 -11.56
CA ALA A 103 19.96 -6.50 -11.70
C ALA A 103 19.35 -5.57 -12.74
N VAL A 104 19.73 -4.31 -12.66
CA VAL A 104 19.48 -3.30 -13.70
C VAL A 104 20.81 -2.61 -14.01
N GLU A 105 21.14 -2.52 -15.28
CA GLU A 105 22.31 -1.82 -15.79
C GLU A 105 21.84 -0.54 -16.49
N PRO A 106 21.97 0.64 -15.84
CA PRO A 106 21.56 1.88 -16.47
C PRO A 106 22.53 2.28 -17.58
N GLY A 107 21.98 2.74 -18.70
CA GLY A 107 22.72 3.33 -19.81
C GLY A 107 22.28 4.78 -20.05
N GLU A 108 22.87 5.45 -21.03
CA GLU A 108 22.59 6.87 -21.33
C GLU A 108 21.17 7.11 -21.85
N SER A 109 20.63 6.22 -22.68
CA SER A 109 19.30 6.37 -23.31
C SER A 109 18.34 5.23 -23.00
N SER A 110 18.82 4.17 -22.38
CA SER A 110 18.03 2.98 -22.04
C SER A 110 18.71 2.21 -20.91
N SER A 111 18.00 1.30 -20.28
CA SER A 111 18.53 0.44 -19.23
C SER A 111 18.31 -1.03 -19.59
N VAL A 112 19.26 -1.88 -19.23
CA VAL A 112 19.15 -3.33 -19.40
C VAL A 112 18.70 -3.95 -18.08
N VAL A 113 17.62 -4.70 -18.13
CA VAL A 113 17.11 -5.48 -16.99
C VAL A 113 17.54 -6.94 -17.16
N LEU A 114 18.19 -7.49 -16.13
CA LEU A 114 18.66 -8.87 -16.09
C LEU A 114 17.71 -9.71 -15.23
N PHE A 115 17.40 -10.90 -15.69
CA PHE A 115 16.52 -11.85 -15.03
C PHE A 115 17.26 -13.06 -14.49
N SER A 116 16.67 -13.74 -13.49
CA SER A 116 17.27 -14.89 -12.81
C SER A 116 17.46 -16.12 -13.71
N ASP A 117 16.79 -16.19 -14.84
CA ASP A 117 16.94 -17.24 -15.86
C ASP A 117 18.12 -16.99 -16.81
N GLY A 118 18.87 -15.91 -16.61
CA GLY A 118 19.99 -15.49 -17.45
C GLY A 118 19.60 -14.66 -18.67
N SER A 119 18.31 -14.43 -18.89
CA SER A 119 17.84 -13.55 -19.98
C SER A 119 17.97 -12.07 -19.61
N SER A 120 17.93 -11.19 -20.61
CA SER A 120 17.92 -9.75 -20.42
C SER A 120 16.94 -9.06 -21.39
N GLN A 121 16.49 -7.86 -21.03
CA GLN A 121 15.65 -7.03 -21.88
C GLN A 121 15.99 -5.56 -21.66
N THR A 122 15.98 -4.79 -22.76
CA THR A 122 16.26 -3.34 -22.75
C THR A 122 14.96 -2.55 -22.70
N PHE A 123 14.96 -1.47 -21.91
CA PHE A 123 13.83 -0.55 -21.73
C PHE A 123 14.30 0.90 -21.74
N ASP A 124 13.49 1.79 -22.28
CA ASP A 124 13.76 3.23 -22.26
C ASP A 124 13.70 3.78 -20.84
N ILE A 125 12.78 3.27 -20.01
CA ILE A 125 12.59 3.67 -18.62
C ILE A 125 12.37 2.43 -17.75
N VAL A 126 13.04 2.38 -16.60
CA VAL A 126 12.83 1.36 -15.57
C VAL A 126 12.38 2.03 -14.29
N ILE A 127 11.24 1.59 -13.75
CA ILE A 127 10.69 2.06 -12.47
C ILE A 127 10.79 0.93 -11.44
N GLY A 128 11.57 1.20 -10.37
CA GLY A 128 11.72 0.27 -9.25
C GLY A 128 10.58 0.39 -8.26
N ALA A 129 9.73 -0.63 -8.18
CA ALA A 129 8.70 -0.80 -7.15
C ALA A 129 8.93 -2.11 -6.36
N ASP A 130 10.19 -2.52 -6.23
CA ASP A 130 10.67 -3.83 -5.80
C ASP A 130 10.97 -3.91 -4.29
N GLY A 131 10.48 -2.93 -3.51
CA GLY A 131 10.40 -2.98 -2.06
C GLY A 131 11.72 -2.73 -1.31
N ILE A 132 11.78 -3.26 -0.09
CA ILE A 132 12.89 -2.98 0.83
C ILE A 132 14.23 -3.56 0.36
N HIS A 133 14.19 -4.68 -0.38
CA HIS A 133 15.36 -5.35 -0.97
C HIS A 133 15.56 -4.98 -2.44
N SER A 134 15.19 -3.77 -2.81
CA SER A 134 15.24 -3.25 -4.17
C SER A 134 16.60 -3.45 -4.83
N VAL A 135 16.59 -4.02 -6.03
CA VAL A 135 17.77 -4.10 -6.92
C VAL A 135 17.88 -2.87 -7.81
N VAL A 136 16.81 -2.08 -7.95
CA VAL A 136 16.82 -0.83 -8.74
C VAL A 136 17.37 0.34 -7.93
N ARG A 137 17.19 0.36 -6.61
CA ARG A 137 17.62 1.46 -5.73
C ARG A 137 19.11 1.84 -5.89
N PRO A 138 20.06 0.91 -5.98
CA PRO A 138 21.47 1.26 -6.18
C PRO A 138 21.74 2.05 -7.47
N CYS A 139 20.89 1.92 -8.49
CA CYS A 139 21.03 2.62 -9.75
C CYS A 139 20.65 4.10 -9.68
N VAL A 140 19.85 4.50 -8.67
CA VAL A 140 19.29 5.87 -8.58
C VAL A 140 19.80 6.69 -7.40
N GLY A 141 20.46 6.10 -6.41
CA GLY A 141 20.83 6.92 -5.24
C GLY A 141 21.53 6.24 -4.09
N GLY A 142 22.48 5.40 -4.33
CA GLY A 142 23.34 4.86 -3.28
C GLY A 142 22.94 3.50 -2.72
N ILE A 143 23.89 2.89 -2.00
CA ILE A 143 23.75 1.53 -1.48
C ILE A 143 23.40 1.62 0.00
N ASP A 144 22.12 1.82 0.30
CA ASP A 144 21.63 1.71 1.67
C ASP A 144 21.07 0.30 1.91
N LYS A 145 21.72 -0.42 2.80
CA LYS A 145 21.21 -1.70 3.29
C LYS A 145 20.12 -1.43 4.33
N PRO A 146 18.99 -2.16 4.29
CA PRO A 146 17.98 -2.09 5.33
C PRO A 146 18.59 -2.34 6.71
N ARG A 147 18.24 -1.49 7.67
CA ARG A 147 18.65 -1.66 9.08
C ARG A 147 17.43 -1.98 9.92
N PHE A 148 17.56 -2.94 10.81
CA PHE A 148 16.52 -3.21 11.79
C PHE A 148 16.39 -2.02 12.76
N SER A 149 15.18 -1.46 12.86
CA SER A 149 14.90 -0.28 13.68
C SER A 149 14.79 -0.56 15.18
N GLY A 150 14.82 -1.82 15.58
CA GLY A 150 14.53 -2.27 16.96
C GLY A 150 13.03 -2.46 17.23
N SER A 151 12.16 -2.16 16.27
CA SER A 151 10.71 -2.29 16.41
C SER A 151 10.14 -3.37 15.52
N ALA A 152 9.17 -4.11 16.04
CA ALA A 152 8.40 -5.11 15.32
C ALA A 152 6.90 -4.81 15.46
N ALA A 153 6.14 -5.05 14.39
CA ALA A 153 4.69 -4.91 14.40
C ALA A 153 4.02 -6.27 14.22
N TYR A 154 3.16 -6.63 15.18
CA TYR A 154 2.27 -7.76 15.04
C TYR A 154 0.95 -7.27 14.43
N ARG A 155 0.43 -8.04 13.46
CA ARG A 155 -0.83 -7.72 12.79
C ARG A 155 -1.76 -8.90 12.82
N ALA A 156 -3.04 -8.64 13.07
CA ALA A 156 -4.08 -9.65 13.04
C ALA A 156 -5.33 -9.08 12.37
N LEU A 157 -6.08 -9.94 11.69
CA LEU A 157 -7.45 -9.68 11.24
C LEU A 157 -8.38 -10.38 12.20
N VAL A 158 -9.38 -9.65 12.67
CA VAL A 158 -10.39 -10.16 13.60
C VAL A 158 -11.75 -10.07 12.90
N PRO A 159 -12.59 -11.12 12.93
CA PRO A 159 -13.94 -11.05 12.38
C PRO A 159 -14.74 -9.92 13.04
N ARG A 160 -15.55 -9.20 12.24
CA ARG A 160 -16.38 -8.10 12.76
C ARG A 160 -17.27 -8.54 13.92
N SER A 161 -17.80 -9.76 13.87
CA SER A 161 -18.61 -10.36 14.94
C SER A 161 -17.92 -10.46 16.30
N ALA A 162 -16.60 -10.48 16.33
CA ALA A 162 -15.83 -10.49 17.58
C ALA A 162 -15.62 -9.08 18.18
N VAL A 163 -16.01 -8.03 17.45
CA VAL A 163 -15.77 -6.62 17.81
C VAL A 163 -16.97 -5.73 17.47
N GLU A 164 -18.18 -6.28 17.45
CA GLU A 164 -19.42 -5.59 17.05
C GLU A 164 -19.69 -4.33 17.88
N ASP A 165 -19.35 -4.37 19.17
CA ASP A 165 -19.53 -3.26 20.11
C ASP A 165 -18.51 -2.14 19.94
N LEU A 166 -17.47 -2.34 19.14
CA LEU A 166 -16.48 -1.30 18.92
C LEU A 166 -16.92 -0.33 17.83
N PRO A 167 -16.69 0.99 18.03
CA PRO A 167 -16.97 1.97 17.00
C PRO A 167 -16.11 1.73 15.76
N VAL A 168 -16.59 2.21 14.60
CA VAL A 168 -15.83 2.22 13.35
C VAL A 168 -14.87 3.42 13.38
N ASP A 169 -13.88 3.34 14.23
CA ASP A 169 -12.87 4.38 14.43
C ASP A 169 -11.46 3.82 14.16
N VAL A 170 -10.54 4.70 13.82
CA VAL A 170 -9.10 4.39 13.88
C VAL A 170 -8.60 4.80 15.26
N THR A 171 -8.29 3.84 16.09
CA THR A 171 -7.80 4.10 17.45
C THR A 171 -6.33 3.73 17.59
N ASN A 172 -5.53 4.70 18.01
CA ASN A 172 -4.13 4.51 18.39
C ASN A 172 -3.97 4.68 19.88
N ARG A 173 -3.28 3.76 20.55
CA ARG A 173 -2.92 3.85 21.95
C ARG A 173 -1.44 4.13 22.10
N MET A 174 -1.10 5.23 22.75
CA MET A 174 0.27 5.69 22.96
C MET A 174 0.79 5.16 24.29
N GLY A 175 1.84 4.37 24.26
CA GLY A 175 2.55 3.88 25.44
C GLY A 175 3.60 4.87 25.95
N PRO A 176 4.17 4.62 27.16
CA PRO A 176 5.08 5.56 27.83
C PRO A 176 6.42 5.76 27.10
N ASP A 177 6.88 4.78 26.35
CA ASP A 177 8.20 4.77 25.77
C ASP A 177 8.23 4.99 24.25
N ARG A 178 7.10 5.49 23.65
CA ARG A 178 7.00 5.63 22.19
C ARG A 178 6.05 6.74 21.76
#